data_5536172405bbccfac6c7c64e701f24c9
#
_entry.id   5536172405bbccfac6c7c64e701f24c9
#
_cell.length_a   1.000
_cell.length_b   1.000
_cell.length_c   1.000
_cell.angle_alpha   90.00
_cell.angle_beta   90.00
_cell.angle_gamma   90.00
#
_symmetry.space_group_name_H-M   'P 1'
#
loop_
_entity.id
_entity.type
_entity.pdbx_description
1 polymer ?
#
loop_
_entity_poly.entity_id
_entity_poly.type
_entity_poly.pdbx_seq_one_letter_code
_entity_poly.pdbx_strand_id
1 'polypeptide(L)'
;MAIQFPMKHALSALVLATLGITAGSAFAQSTEYRRGYDQGYRDGVEATNAQAQPAPTMGRISIVDAQYGTREARCDAGPAIQQIASRRRTIDVTVNNNLCGDPAPNRTKRLSVTFRCGDGPEQRVSGPEGRVLAISCR
;
A
#
# COMPACT_ATOMS: atom_id res chain seq x y z
N MET A 1 10.44 -90.88 32.80
CA MET A 1 8.99 -90.66 32.68
C MET A 1 8.78 -89.52 31.68
N ALA A 2 8.55 -89.87 30.42
CA ALA A 2 8.47 -88.90 29.30
C ALA A 2 7.01 -88.63 29.00
N ILE A 3 6.62 -87.37 28.98
CA ILE A 3 5.30 -86.95 28.55
C ILE A 3 5.45 -86.21 27.22
N GLN A 4 5.05 -86.90 26.14
CA GLN A 4 4.91 -86.32 24.79
C GLN A 4 3.56 -85.59 24.68
N PHE A 5 3.57 -84.34 24.23
CA PHE A 5 2.39 -83.68 23.77
C PHE A 5 2.41 -83.58 22.23
N PRO A 6 1.34 -83.90 21.57
CA PRO A 6 1.26 -83.83 20.12
C PRO A 6 0.96 -82.40 19.64
N MET A 7 1.85 -81.92 18.80
CA MET A 7 1.68 -80.70 17.99
C MET A 7 0.87 -81.07 16.74
N LYS A 8 -0.39 -80.63 16.68
CA LYS A 8 -1.17 -80.55 15.40
C LYS A 8 -2.21 -79.47 15.47
N HIS A 9 -2.29 -78.69 14.40
CA HIS A 9 -3.31 -77.72 14.02
C HIS A 9 -3.19 -76.31 14.59
N ALA A 10 -2.36 -75.43 13.93
CA ALA A 10 -2.48 -74.04 13.93
C ALA A 10 -1.80 -73.40 12.70
N LEU A 11 -2.23 -73.78 11.51
CA LEU A 11 -1.76 -73.15 10.26
C LEU A 11 -2.91 -73.06 9.26
N SER A 12 -3.92 -72.27 9.52
CA SER A 12 -4.97 -71.89 8.51
C SER A 12 -5.84 -70.73 8.86
N ALA A 13 -5.36 -69.72 9.58
CA ALA A 13 -6.16 -68.55 9.89
C ALA A 13 -5.45 -67.23 9.71
N LEU A 14 -4.43 -67.13 8.85
CA LEU A 14 -3.64 -65.87 8.75
C LEU A 14 -3.45 -65.37 7.31
N VAL A 15 -4.35 -65.66 6.37
CA VAL A 15 -4.20 -65.19 4.97
C VAL A 15 -5.37 -64.27 4.51
N LEU A 16 -6.40 -64.05 5.31
CA LEU A 16 -7.58 -63.28 4.87
C LEU A 16 -7.70 -61.85 5.45
N ALA A 17 -6.70 -61.38 6.21
CA ALA A 17 -6.78 -60.05 6.83
C ALA A 17 -5.95 -58.95 6.16
N THR A 18 -5.29 -59.19 5.03
CA THR A 18 -4.36 -58.21 4.43
C THR A 18 -4.87 -57.53 3.12
N LEU A 19 -6.08 -57.83 2.65
CA LEU A 19 -6.59 -57.24 1.38
C LEU A 19 -7.57 -56.05 1.56
N GLY A 20 -7.77 -55.54 2.79
CA GLY A 20 -8.77 -54.52 3.06
C GLY A 20 -8.28 -53.09 3.26
N ILE A 21 -6.97 -52.78 3.21
CA ILE A 21 -6.45 -51.48 3.69
C ILE A 21 -5.87 -50.58 2.58
N THR A 22 -5.85 -50.99 1.31
CA THR A 22 -5.18 -50.21 0.25
C THR A 22 -6.08 -49.25 -0.54
N ALA A 23 -7.40 -49.23 -0.32
CA ALA A 23 -8.29 -48.36 -1.08
C ALA A 23 -8.50 -46.94 -0.48
N GLY A 24 -8.10 -46.72 0.78
CA GLY A 24 -8.30 -45.46 1.47
C GLY A 24 -7.24 -44.38 1.20
N SER A 25 -6.05 -44.77 0.77
CA SER A 25 -4.92 -43.82 0.65
C SER A 25 -4.95 -42.96 -0.62
N ALA A 26 -5.57 -43.41 -1.71
CA ALA A 26 -5.59 -42.72 -2.98
C ALA A 26 -6.53 -41.48 -2.97
N PHE A 27 -7.62 -41.54 -2.21
CA PHE A 27 -8.56 -40.42 -2.10
C PHE A 27 -8.05 -39.34 -1.12
N ALA A 28 -7.32 -39.68 -0.10
CA ALA A 28 -6.73 -38.71 0.82
C ALA A 28 -5.67 -37.85 0.14
N GLN A 29 -4.81 -38.45 -0.68
CA GLN A 29 -3.78 -37.72 -1.43
C GLN A 29 -4.37 -36.73 -2.44
N SER A 30 -5.50 -37.06 -3.08
CA SER A 30 -6.15 -36.14 -4.03
C SER A 30 -6.78 -34.91 -3.34
N THR A 31 -7.27 -35.06 -2.13
CA THR A 31 -7.86 -33.96 -1.33
C THR A 31 -6.79 -33.04 -0.77
N GLU A 32 -5.68 -33.58 -0.30
CA GLU A 32 -4.52 -32.81 0.17
C GLU A 32 -3.88 -32.02 -0.98
N TYR A 33 -3.72 -32.65 -2.13
CA TYR A 33 -3.19 -31.99 -3.33
C TYR A 33 -4.07 -30.82 -3.77
N ARG A 34 -5.40 -31.00 -3.83
CA ARG A 34 -6.35 -29.92 -4.18
C ARG A 34 -6.29 -28.78 -3.19
N ARG A 35 -6.25 -29.07 -1.88
CA ARG A 35 -6.10 -28.04 -0.85
C ARG A 35 -4.82 -27.23 -1.04
N GLY A 36 -3.69 -27.89 -1.25
CA GLY A 36 -2.42 -27.22 -1.48
C GLY A 36 -2.42 -26.35 -2.73
N TYR A 37 -3.04 -26.85 -3.81
CA TYR A 37 -3.19 -26.08 -5.06
C TYR A 37 -4.09 -24.85 -4.87
N ASP A 38 -5.25 -25.00 -4.26
CA ASP A 38 -6.20 -23.90 -4.04
C ASP A 38 -5.62 -22.85 -3.09
N GLN A 39 -4.88 -23.27 -2.09
CA GLN A 39 -4.20 -22.34 -1.18
C GLN A 39 -3.08 -21.61 -1.90
N GLY A 40 -2.20 -22.30 -2.61
CA GLY A 40 -1.11 -21.67 -3.36
C GLY A 40 -1.61 -20.71 -4.46
N TYR A 41 -2.74 -21.05 -5.10
CA TYR A 41 -3.36 -20.15 -6.07
C TYR A 41 -3.89 -18.87 -5.41
N ARG A 42 -4.58 -18.97 -4.27
CA ARG A 42 -5.06 -17.79 -3.51
C ARG A 42 -3.91 -16.92 -3.04
N ASP A 43 -2.90 -17.54 -2.43
CA ASP A 43 -1.72 -16.83 -1.95
C ASP A 43 -0.99 -16.11 -3.10
N GLY A 44 -0.93 -16.73 -4.29
CA GLY A 44 -0.36 -16.12 -5.49
C GLY A 44 -1.19 -14.94 -6.01
N VAL A 45 -2.52 -15.05 -6.02
CA VAL A 45 -3.41 -13.96 -6.43
C VAL A 45 -3.36 -12.79 -5.43
N GLU A 46 -3.33 -13.08 -4.13
CA GLU A 46 -3.20 -12.04 -3.10
C GLU A 46 -1.84 -11.33 -3.19
N ALA A 47 -0.75 -12.07 -3.41
CA ALA A 47 0.58 -11.50 -3.59
C ALA A 47 0.65 -10.59 -4.84
N THR A 48 0.04 -10.99 -5.96
CA THR A 48 -0.01 -10.17 -7.17
C THR A 48 -0.88 -8.94 -6.99
N ASN A 49 -2.01 -9.04 -6.29
CA ASN A 49 -2.86 -7.89 -5.97
C ASN A 49 -2.20 -6.92 -4.99
N ALA A 50 -1.44 -7.42 -4.01
CA ALA A 50 -0.65 -6.59 -3.11
C ALA A 50 0.48 -5.84 -3.83
N GLN A 51 1.08 -6.44 -4.86
CA GLN A 51 2.09 -5.80 -5.71
C GLN A 51 1.48 -4.85 -6.74
N ALA A 52 0.23 -5.06 -7.15
CA ALA A 52 -0.51 -4.18 -8.06
C ALA A 52 -1.06 -2.92 -7.35
N GLN A 53 -1.04 -2.86 -6.03
CA GLN A 53 -1.28 -1.59 -5.34
C GLN A 53 -0.15 -0.63 -5.74
N PRO A 54 -0.48 0.52 -6.38
CA PRO A 54 0.53 1.51 -6.66
C PRO A 54 1.23 1.81 -5.34
N ALA A 55 2.55 1.61 -5.32
CA ALA A 55 3.37 1.97 -4.16
C ALA A 55 2.92 3.35 -3.71
N PRO A 56 2.60 3.56 -2.41
CA PRO A 56 2.15 4.85 -1.94
C PRO A 56 3.10 5.87 -2.51
N THR A 57 2.55 6.82 -3.29
CA THR A 57 3.34 7.86 -3.95
C THR A 57 3.96 8.70 -2.84
N MET A 58 5.03 8.14 -2.25
CA MET A 58 5.70 8.77 -1.13
C MET A 58 6.13 10.16 -1.54
N GLY A 59 5.28 11.13 -1.17
CA GLY A 59 5.72 12.46 -0.94
C GLY A 59 5.95 13.35 -2.16
N ARG A 60 5.23 13.20 -3.28
CA ARG A 60 5.14 14.30 -4.25
C ARG A 60 4.18 15.35 -3.74
N ILE A 61 4.59 16.62 -3.85
CA ILE A 61 3.73 17.75 -3.52
C ILE A 61 2.66 17.90 -4.62
N SER A 62 1.39 17.89 -4.20
CA SER A 62 0.24 18.24 -5.03
C SER A 62 -0.44 19.46 -4.41
N ILE A 63 -0.53 20.55 -5.14
CA ILE A 63 -1.17 21.77 -4.67
C ILE A 63 -2.69 21.62 -4.81
N VAL A 64 -3.41 21.82 -3.70
CA VAL A 64 -4.87 21.78 -3.64
C VAL A 64 -5.46 23.17 -3.82
N ASP A 65 -4.90 24.15 -3.12
CA ASP A 65 -5.28 25.57 -3.18
C ASP A 65 -4.09 26.43 -2.81
N ALA A 66 -3.95 27.59 -3.45
CA ALA A 66 -2.95 28.58 -3.07
C ALA A 66 -3.45 30.00 -3.34
N GLN A 67 -3.58 30.78 -2.29
CA GLN A 67 -4.09 32.16 -2.34
C GLN A 67 -3.01 33.14 -1.90
N TYR A 68 -2.74 34.13 -2.73
CA TYR A 68 -1.82 35.21 -2.43
C TYR A 68 -2.55 36.55 -2.39
N GLY A 69 -2.35 37.34 -1.36
CA GLY A 69 -2.98 38.65 -1.19
C GLY A 69 -3.32 39.01 0.24
N THR A 70 -4.32 39.89 0.39
CA THR A 70 -4.92 40.29 1.66
C THR A 70 -6.22 39.53 1.90
N ARG A 71 -6.98 39.86 2.95
CA ARG A 71 -8.31 39.25 3.17
C ARG A 71 -9.32 39.69 2.12
N GLU A 72 -9.22 40.94 1.63
CA GLU A 72 -10.16 41.55 0.73
C GLU A 72 -9.82 41.34 -0.76
N ALA A 73 -8.52 41.24 -1.09
CA ALA A 73 -8.04 41.12 -2.45
C ALA A 73 -6.98 40.01 -2.56
N ARG A 74 -7.26 38.99 -3.34
CA ARG A 74 -6.42 37.83 -3.52
C ARG A 74 -6.36 37.42 -4.99
N CYS A 75 -5.28 36.74 -5.34
CA CYS A 75 -5.16 36.03 -6.61
C CYS A 75 -4.78 34.54 -6.39
N ASP A 76 -5.11 33.74 -7.37
CA ASP A 76 -4.77 32.30 -7.37
C ASP A 76 -3.30 32.12 -7.76
N ALA A 77 -2.50 31.67 -6.79
CA ALA A 77 -1.09 31.33 -6.97
C ALA A 77 -0.88 29.83 -7.27
N GLY A 78 -1.95 29.04 -7.28
CA GLY A 78 -1.90 27.59 -7.47
C GLY A 78 -1.14 27.16 -8.72
N PRO A 79 -1.43 27.69 -9.92
CA PRO A 79 -0.75 27.30 -11.15
C PRO A 79 0.77 27.54 -11.09
N ALA A 80 1.21 28.68 -10.58
CA ALA A 80 2.63 29.01 -10.46
C ALA A 80 3.34 28.07 -9.48
N ILE A 81 2.76 27.81 -8.33
CA ILE A 81 3.34 26.93 -7.31
C ILE A 81 3.31 25.47 -7.77
N GLN A 82 2.24 25.03 -8.45
CA GLN A 82 2.17 23.68 -9.01
C GLN A 82 3.25 23.42 -10.06
N GLN A 83 3.58 24.42 -10.86
CA GLN A 83 4.68 24.32 -11.83
C GLN A 83 6.02 24.13 -11.13
N ILE A 84 6.27 24.86 -10.03
CA ILE A 84 7.48 24.70 -9.21
C ILE A 84 7.50 23.33 -8.51
N ALA A 85 6.34 22.88 -8.03
CA ALA A 85 6.18 21.63 -7.28
C ALA A 85 6.27 20.37 -8.14
N SER A 86 6.15 20.48 -9.48
CA SER A 86 6.10 19.36 -10.41
C SER A 86 7.20 18.34 -10.14
N ARG A 87 6.81 17.14 -9.71
CA ARG A 87 7.67 15.99 -9.41
C ARG A 87 8.63 16.16 -8.22
N ARG A 88 8.49 17.21 -7.42
CA ARG A 88 9.37 17.49 -6.26
C ARG A 88 8.71 17.05 -4.95
N ARG A 89 9.56 16.77 -3.96
CA ARG A 89 9.17 16.48 -2.57
C ARG A 89 9.37 17.67 -1.65
N THR A 90 10.22 18.60 -2.06
CA THR A 90 10.51 19.83 -1.34
C THR A 90 10.65 20.96 -2.33
N ILE A 91 10.03 22.08 -2.02
CA ILE A 91 10.13 23.33 -2.77
C ILE A 91 10.26 24.52 -1.82
N ASP A 92 10.97 25.53 -2.28
CA ASP A 92 11.05 26.83 -1.65
C ASP A 92 10.37 27.85 -2.56
N VAL A 93 9.34 28.51 -2.04
CA VAL A 93 8.53 29.49 -2.76
C VAL A 93 8.82 30.88 -2.21
N THR A 94 9.38 31.76 -3.03
CA THR A 94 9.51 33.18 -2.67
C THR A 94 8.15 33.84 -2.77
N VAL A 95 7.65 34.37 -1.65
CA VAL A 95 6.34 35.02 -1.58
C VAL A 95 6.43 36.45 -2.13
N ASN A 96 6.01 36.62 -3.36
CA ASN A 96 6.04 37.92 -4.05
C ASN A 96 4.99 38.01 -5.17
N ASN A 97 4.89 39.16 -5.82
CA ASN A 97 3.94 39.42 -6.88
C ASN A 97 4.11 38.57 -8.15
N ASN A 98 5.25 37.86 -8.32
CA ASN A 98 5.46 36.97 -9.47
C ASN A 98 4.57 35.74 -9.46
N LEU A 99 3.93 35.43 -8.33
CA LEU A 99 3.06 34.28 -8.20
C LEU A 99 1.76 34.38 -9.00
N CYS A 100 1.13 35.58 -8.97
CA CYS A 100 -0.12 35.82 -9.70
C CYS A 100 -0.42 37.36 -9.88
N GLY A 101 0.59 38.21 -9.77
CA GLY A 101 0.43 39.66 -9.85
C GLY A 101 0.33 40.34 -8.47
N ASP A 102 -0.05 41.61 -8.47
CA ASP A 102 -0.23 42.42 -7.26
C ASP A 102 -1.72 42.68 -6.98
N PRO A 103 -2.39 41.79 -6.22
CA PRO A 103 -3.84 41.97 -5.94
C PRO A 103 -4.16 43.11 -4.97
N ALA A 104 -3.15 43.61 -4.23
CA ALA A 104 -3.33 44.65 -3.24
C ALA A 104 -2.11 45.59 -3.20
N PRO A 105 -1.99 46.56 -4.13
CA PRO A 105 -0.87 47.46 -4.16
C PRO A 105 -0.69 48.25 -2.85
N ASN A 106 0.56 48.42 -2.44
CA ASN A 106 0.95 49.09 -1.19
C ASN A 106 0.42 48.45 0.10
N ARG A 107 -0.03 47.20 0.04
CA ARG A 107 -0.47 46.43 1.21
C ARG A 107 0.41 45.19 1.37
N THR A 108 0.79 44.89 2.60
CA THR A 108 1.51 43.62 2.88
C THR A 108 0.59 42.45 2.62
N LYS A 109 1.02 41.55 1.74
CA LYS A 109 0.29 40.34 1.32
C LYS A 109 0.79 39.13 2.01
N ARG A 110 0.04 38.06 1.91
CA ARG A 110 0.37 36.75 2.50
C ARG A 110 0.03 35.66 1.51
N LEU A 111 0.91 34.65 1.42
CA LEU A 111 0.64 33.42 0.70
C LEU A 111 0.09 32.40 1.69
N SER A 112 -0.98 31.71 1.32
CA SER A 112 -1.51 30.53 2.00
C SER A 112 -1.59 29.39 0.98
N VAL A 113 -0.97 28.25 1.28
CA VAL A 113 -0.93 27.08 0.40
C VAL A 113 -1.49 25.90 1.15
N THR A 114 -2.47 25.22 0.54
CA THR A 114 -2.97 23.90 0.95
C THR A 114 -2.43 22.88 -0.05
N PHE A 115 -1.80 21.84 0.45
CA PHE A 115 -1.16 20.82 -0.38
C PHE A 115 -1.31 19.44 0.24
N ARG A 116 -1.08 18.39 -0.57
CA ARG A 116 -0.99 17.01 -0.13
C ARG A 116 0.37 16.43 -0.49
N CYS A 117 0.80 15.45 0.28
CA CYS A 117 1.97 14.62 0.03
C CYS A 117 1.51 13.23 -0.44
N GLY A 118 1.54 13.01 -1.75
CA GLY A 118 0.93 11.81 -2.32
C GLY A 118 -0.56 11.72 -1.98
N ASP A 119 -0.98 10.57 -1.48
CA ASP A 119 -2.38 10.31 -1.07
C ASP A 119 -2.65 10.67 0.40
N GLY A 120 -1.71 11.39 1.04
CA GLY A 120 -1.83 11.81 2.44
C GLY A 120 -2.86 12.91 2.68
N PRO A 121 -3.07 13.28 3.95
CA PRO A 121 -3.98 14.35 4.32
C PRO A 121 -3.51 15.71 3.81
N GLU A 122 -4.46 16.65 3.70
CA GLU A 122 -4.17 18.03 3.38
C GLU A 122 -3.40 18.72 4.50
N GLN A 123 -2.39 19.45 4.09
CA GLN A 123 -1.56 20.28 4.97
C GLN A 123 -1.66 21.72 4.52
N ARG A 124 -1.53 22.65 5.45
CA ARG A 124 -1.55 24.08 5.15
C ARG A 124 -0.32 24.78 5.71
N VAL A 125 0.30 25.60 4.88
CA VAL A 125 1.39 26.49 5.26
C VAL A 125 1.09 27.90 4.81
N SER A 126 1.65 28.91 5.48
CA SER A 126 1.49 30.30 5.06
C SER A 126 2.69 31.15 5.44
N GLY A 127 2.98 32.15 4.62
CA GLY A 127 4.07 33.09 4.85
C GLY A 127 3.75 34.49 4.36
N PRO A 128 4.34 35.54 4.98
CA PRO A 128 4.18 36.92 4.53
C PRO A 128 5.02 37.16 3.27
N GLU A 129 4.63 38.18 2.53
CA GLU A 129 5.37 38.72 1.38
C GLU A 129 6.83 39.04 1.75
N GLY A 130 7.75 38.80 0.82
CA GLY A 130 9.19 39.00 0.98
C GLY A 130 9.91 37.84 1.70
N ARG A 131 9.21 36.78 2.10
CA ARG A 131 9.80 35.62 2.73
C ARG A 131 9.79 34.41 1.82
N VAL A 132 10.66 33.47 2.12
CA VAL A 132 10.66 32.15 1.48
C VAL A 132 9.80 31.20 2.31
N LEU A 133 8.85 30.53 1.66
CA LEU A 133 7.97 29.54 2.24
C LEU A 133 8.44 28.14 1.79
N ALA A 134 8.95 27.37 2.74
CA ALA A 134 9.35 25.98 2.49
C ALA A 134 8.15 25.05 2.59
N ILE A 135 7.96 24.21 1.58
CA ILE A 135 6.92 23.17 1.52
C ILE A 135 7.64 21.84 1.33
N SER A 136 7.43 20.89 2.23
CA SER A 136 8.11 19.61 2.16
C SER A 136 7.22 18.44 2.56
N CYS A 137 7.37 17.35 1.82
CA CYS A 137 6.77 16.05 2.09
C CYS A 137 7.83 15.14 2.74
N ARG A 138 7.69 14.94 4.04
CA ARG A 138 8.58 14.08 4.83
C ARG A 138 7.93 12.72 5.08
#